data_435e619064591da1ac35a60fe49680f0
#
_entry.id   435e619064591da1ac35a60fe49680f0
#
_cell.length_a   1.000
_cell.length_b   1.000
_cell.length_c   1.000
_cell.angle_alpha   90.00
_cell.angle_beta   90.00
_cell.angle_gamma   90.00
#
_symmetry.space_group_name_H-M   'P 1'
#
loop_
_entity.id
_entity.type
_entity.pdbx_description
1 polymer ?
#
loop_
_entity_poly.entity_id
_entity_poly.type
_entity_poly.pdbx_seq_one_letter_code
_entity_poly.pdbx_strand_id
1 'polypeptide(L)'
;MMNRFIAYNMPKIELHCHLDGSMSVELTKKLLADMGEEYTKEELQEALTAPMDCPSLADYLKRFDLPLRCLQTKEGLRAAAEELALRAAKEQVKYLEVRFAPSFSTQQGLKITEIIESVNEGLKSAETKRDIHTGILVCAMRNLDRETNLSMLKDARELLGAGVVGCDLAGDEKAYPTSEFHELFEWARKNEMPFTIHSGECGSALNIRTAIEYGARRIGHGIAMKDDPELMKLCADKKIGVELCPTSNLQTKAIASIAEYPFTKFYEAGIPMSINTDNRTVSDTTCTDEYMRLTEAGMFKEAMCQKIYMASLATSFADDSVKQEVFSRWPLM
;
A
#
# COMPACT_ATOMS: atom_id res chain seq x y z
N MET A 1 26.82 9.59 -3.12
CA MET A 1 26.46 8.27 -2.48
C MET A 1 25.21 8.50 -1.68
N MET A 2 24.18 7.67 -1.90
CA MET A 2 22.91 7.76 -1.16
C MET A 2 23.16 7.70 0.35
N ASN A 3 22.58 8.61 1.10
CA ASN A 3 22.59 8.62 2.56
C ASN A 3 21.20 9.01 3.08
N ARG A 4 20.97 8.88 4.40
CA ARG A 4 19.66 9.12 5.02
C ARG A 4 19.13 10.55 4.79
N PHE A 5 20.00 11.55 4.77
CA PHE A 5 19.60 12.93 4.50
C PHE A 5 19.06 13.08 3.08
N ILE A 6 19.74 12.52 2.07
CA ILE A 6 19.28 12.51 0.68
C ILE A 6 17.98 11.71 0.57
N ALA A 7 17.92 10.50 1.15
CA ALA A 7 16.74 9.65 1.13
C ALA A 7 15.52 10.33 1.77
N TYR A 8 15.70 11.08 2.86
CA TYR A 8 14.64 11.80 3.53
C TYR A 8 14.11 12.98 2.68
N ASN A 9 15.01 13.73 2.04
CA ASN A 9 14.66 14.98 1.36
C ASN A 9 14.33 14.83 -0.12
N MET A 10 14.63 13.69 -0.76
CA MET A 10 14.25 13.47 -2.15
C MET A 10 12.74 13.28 -2.29
N PRO A 11 12.13 13.74 -3.40
CA PRO A 11 10.73 13.44 -3.70
C PRO A 11 10.49 11.94 -3.83
N LYS A 12 9.36 11.46 -3.31
CA LYS A 12 8.94 10.05 -3.35
C LYS A 12 7.50 9.91 -3.78
N ILE A 13 7.16 8.72 -4.26
CA ILE A 13 5.80 8.29 -4.55
C ILE A 13 5.60 6.97 -3.83
N GLU A 14 4.50 6.84 -3.10
CA GLU A 14 4.14 5.66 -2.36
C GLU A 14 2.80 5.13 -2.84
N LEU A 15 2.78 3.92 -3.39
CA LEU A 15 1.62 3.32 -4.03
C LEU A 15 1.06 2.12 -3.26
N HIS A 16 1.70 1.76 -2.12
CA HIS A 16 1.31 0.61 -1.31
C HIS A 16 1.47 0.94 0.18
N CYS A 17 0.43 1.52 0.76
CA CYS A 17 0.41 1.90 2.17
C CYS A 17 -1.00 1.69 2.75
N HIS A 18 -1.13 0.75 3.70
CA HIS A 18 -2.39 0.45 4.37
C HIS A 18 -2.70 1.48 5.47
N LEU A 19 -3.94 1.95 5.53
CA LEU A 19 -4.41 2.92 6.51
C LEU A 19 -4.34 2.35 7.93
N ASP A 20 -4.93 1.18 8.12
CA ASP A 20 -5.03 0.48 9.40
C ASP A 20 -3.68 0.06 9.94
N GLY A 21 -2.79 -0.47 9.09
CA GLY A 21 -1.42 -0.84 9.47
C GLY A 21 -0.45 0.33 9.64
N SER A 22 -0.91 1.56 9.38
CA SER A 22 -0.06 2.76 9.43
C SER A 22 -0.48 3.80 10.47
N MET A 23 -1.52 3.54 11.27
CA MET A 23 -1.91 4.42 12.38
C MET A 23 -0.78 4.52 13.42
N SER A 24 -0.40 5.74 13.82
CA SER A 24 0.65 5.87 14.85
C SER A 24 0.19 5.37 16.22
N VAL A 25 1.16 4.99 17.05
CA VAL A 25 0.91 4.63 18.45
C VAL A 25 0.22 5.76 19.19
N GLU A 26 0.63 7.00 18.95
CA GLU A 26 0.07 8.20 19.56
C GLU A 26 -1.40 8.42 19.19
N LEU A 27 -1.75 8.28 17.91
CA LEU A 27 -3.13 8.42 17.45
C LEU A 27 -4.00 7.25 17.96
N THR A 28 -3.51 6.03 17.86
CA THR A 28 -4.22 4.84 18.37
C THR A 28 -4.50 4.98 19.87
N LYS A 29 -3.50 5.41 20.65
CA LYS A 29 -3.67 5.67 22.09
C LYS A 29 -4.78 6.69 22.37
N LYS A 30 -4.77 7.79 21.63
CA LYS A 30 -5.79 8.83 21.76
C LYS A 30 -7.19 8.30 21.47
N LEU A 31 -7.37 7.61 20.34
CA LEU A 31 -8.69 7.11 19.93
C LEU A 31 -9.21 6.03 20.88
N LEU A 32 -8.34 5.15 21.40
CA LEU A 32 -8.72 4.17 22.41
C LEU A 32 -9.11 4.84 23.74
N ALA A 33 -8.40 5.90 24.15
CA ALA A 33 -8.76 6.69 25.34
C ALA A 33 -10.12 7.39 25.19
N ASP A 34 -10.43 7.89 23.98
CA ASP A 34 -11.75 8.46 23.67
C ASP A 34 -12.88 7.40 23.74
N MET A 35 -12.53 6.11 23.61
CA MET A 35 -13.43 4.94 23.79
C MET A 35 -13.46 4.44 25.25
N GLY A 36 -12.73 5.07 26.17
CA GLY A 36 -12.65 4.70 27.57
C GLY A 36 -11.64 3.59 27.87
N GLU A 37 -10.69 3.33 26.97
CA GLU A 37 -9.66 2.31 27.13
C GLU A 37 -8.29 2.95 27.34
N GLU A 38 -7.62 2.55 28.42
CA GLU A 38 -6.30 3.08 28.78
C GLU A 38 -5.20 2.06 28.45
N TYR A 39 -4.21 2.51 27.68
CA TYR A 39 -3.00 1.77 27.36
C TYR A 39 -1.76 2.64 27.60
N THR A 40 -0.68 2.04 28.03
CA THR A 40 0.63 2.66 28.00
C THR A 40 1.14 2.73 26.55
N LYS A 41 2.14 3.58 26.32
CA LYS A 41 2.78 3.66 24.98
C LYS A 41 3.49 2.35 24.64
N GLU A 42 4.13 1.75 25.62
CA GLU A 42 4.88 0.50 25.51
C GLU A 42 3.97 -0.67 25.12
N GLU A 43 2.83 -0.81 25.79
CA GLU A 43 1.82 -1.84 25.45
C GLU A 43 1.31 -1.68 24.01
N LEU A 44 1.04 -0.45 23.57
CA LEU A 44 0.60 -0.19 22.20
C LEU A 44 1.72 -0.42 21.19
N GLN A 45 2.96 -0.04 21.48
CA GLN A 45 4.09 -0.30 20.60
C GLN A 45 4.24 -1.81 20.36
N GLU A 46 4.15 -2.63 21.43
CA GLU A 46 4.20 -4.09 21.31
C GLU A 46 2.99 -4.65 20.56
N ALA A 47 1.79 -4.15 20.83
CA ALA A 47 0.56 -4.62 20.19
C ALA A 47 0.48 -4.27 18.70
N LEU A 48 1.01 -3.12 18.29
CA LEU A 48 0.87 -2.59 16.94
C LEU A 48 2.03 -2.94 16.01
N THR A 49 3.20 -3.30 16.55
CA THR A 49 4.41 -3.50 15.75
C THR A 49 4.78 -4.98 15.66
N ALA A 50 5.02 -5.47 14.46
CA ALA A 50 5.52 -6.81 14.21
C ALA A 50 7.05 -6.85 14.38
N PRO A 51 7.61 -7.81 15.11
CA PRO A 51 9.05 -7.96 15.19
C PRO A 51 9.63 -8.44 13.85
N MET A 52 10.92 -8.17 13.60
CA MET A 52 11.60 -8.59 12.36
C MET A 52 11.64 -10.11 12.18
N ASP A 53 11.57 -10.86 13.27
CA ASP A 53 11.50 -12.32 13.30
C ASP A 53 10.07 -12.85 13.45
N CYS A 54 9.06 -12.06 13.05
CA CYS A 54 7.65 -12.42 13.13
C CYS A 54 7.43 -13.87 12.63
N PRO A 55 6.76 -14.73 13.41
CA PRO A 55 6.71 -16.17 13.10
C PRO A 55 5.93 -16.50 11.84
N SER A 56 4.89 -15.72 11.54
CA SER A 56 3.96 -16.01 10.44
C SER A 56 3.19 -14.77 9.98
N LEU A 57 2.60 -14.83 8.80
CA LEU A 57 1.63 -13.83 8.33
C LEU A 57 0.44 -13.71 9.29
N ALA A 58 -0.04 -14.81 9.86
CA ALA A 58 -1.14 -14.79 10.82
C ALA A 58 -0.79 -14.00 12.09
N ASP A 59 0.45 -14.09 12.58
CA ASP A 59 0.92 -13.29 13.72
C ASP A 59 1.12 -11.82 13.34
N TYR A 60 1.54 -11.55 12.14
CA TYR A 60 1.62 -10.20 11.58
C TYR A 60 0.24 -9.54 11.54
N LEU A 61 -0.77 -10.24 11.05
CA LEU A 61 -2.14 -9.74 10.92
C LEU A 61 -2.85 -9.43 12.26
N LYS A 62 -2.42 -10.02 13.38
CA LYS A 62 -2.95 -9.67 14.71
C LYS A 62 -2.71 -8.21 15.11
N ARG A 63 -1.73 -7.54 14.49
CA ARG A 63 -1.39 -6.13 14.75
C ARG A 63 -2.46 -5.15 14.28
N PHE A 64 -3.41 -5.61 13.48
CA PHE A 64 -4.49 -4.78 12.94
C PHE A 64 -5.73 -4.69 13.86
N ASP A 65 -5.83 -5.54 14.90
CA ASP A 65 -7.03 -5.63 15.76
C ASP A 65 -7.37 -4.29 16.44
N LEU A 66 -6.39 -3.64 17.07
CA LEU A 66 -6.61 -2.34 17.73
C LEU A 66 -6.87 -1.20 16.74
N PRO A 67 -6.10 -1.03 15.66
CA PRO A 67 -6.41 -0.05 14.61
C PRO A 67 -7.81 -0.19 14.05
N LEU A 68 -8.25 -1.40 13.70
CA LEU A 68 -9.58 -1.62 13.15
C LEU A 68 -10.71 -1.23 14.12
N ARG A 69 -10.51 -1.36 15.43
CA ARG A 69 -11.46 -0.86 16.43
C ARG A 69 -11.56 0.67 16.43
N CYS A 70 -10.46 1.37 16.21
CA CYS A 70 -10.41 2.82 16.10
C CYS A 70 -11.06 3.36 14.81
N LEU A 71 -11.11 2.53 13.76
CA LEU A 71 -11.62 2.90 12.43
C LEU A 71 -13.12 2.59 12.23
N GLN A 72 -13.91 2.59 13.33
CA GLN A 72 -15.36 2.35 13.25
C GLN A 72 -16.19 3.65 13.24
N THR A 73 -15.55 4.82 13.33
CA THR A 73 -16.22 6.13 13.34
C THR A 73 -15.67 7.03 12.23
N LYS A 74 -16.47 8.00 11.79
CA LYS A 74 -16.04 9.01 10.81
C LYS A 74 -14.83 9.80 11.30
N GLU A 75 -14.81 10.13 12.60
CA GLU A 75 -13.73 10.88 13.25
C GLU A 75 -12.43 10.06 13.26
N GLY A 76 -12.49 8.77 13.61
CA GLY A 76 -11.35 7.87 13.62
C GLY A 76 -10.75 7.68 12.22
N LEU A 77 -11.60 7.43 11.23
CA LEU A 77 -11.22 7.27 9.83
C LEU A 77 -10.56 8.54 9.27
N ARG A 78 -11.15 9.71 9.52
CA ARG A 78 -10.61 11.01 9.09
C ARG A 78 -9.28 11.30 9.76
N ALA A 79 -9.18 11.10 11.08
CA ALA A 79 -7.95 11.36 11.83
C ALA A 79 -6.80 10.48 11.38
N ALA A 80 -7.05 9.17 11.16
CA ALA A 80 -6.06 8.22 10.68
C ALA A 80 -5.54 8.61 9.29
N ALA A 81 -6.43 8.95 8.37
CA ALA A 81 -6.07 9.32 7.00
C ALA A 81 -5.27 10.63 6.96
N GLU A 82 -5.70 11.64 7.70
CA GLU A 82 -4.98 12.91 7.78
C GLU A 82 -3.59 12.75 8.37
N GLU A 83 -3.47 12.03 9.49
CA GLU A 83 -2.17 11.81 10.13
C GLU A 83 -1.21 11.05 9.23
N LEU A 84 -1.68 9.98 8.58
CA LEU A 84 -0.87 9.19 7.66
C LEU A 84 -0.31 10.06 6.54
N ALA A 85 -1.16 10.84 5.86
CA ALA A 85 -0.73 11.71 4.77
C ALA A 85 0.24 12.81 5.25
N LEU A 86 0.02 13.39 6.43
CA LEU A 86 0.94 14.38 7.02
C LEU A 86 2.31 13.77 7.36
N ARG A 87 2.36 12.53 7.86
CA ARG A 87 3.61 11.80 8.13
C ARG A 87 4.36 11.50 6.83
N ALA A 88 3.65 11.03 5.80
CA ALA A 88 4.24 10.78 4.49
C ALA A 88 4.82 12.06 3.84
N ALA A 89 4.08 13.17 3.92
CA ALA A 89 4.52 14.46 3.39
C ALA A 89 5.80 14.99 4.06
N LYS A 90 6.02 14.71 5.35
CA LYS A 90 7.27 15.08 6.06
C LYS A 90 8.50 14.44 5.42
N GLU A 91 8.36 13.25 4.85
CA GLU A 91 9.41 12.52 4.15
C GLU A 91 9.48 12.83 2.65
N GLN A 92 8.83 13.90 2.20
CA GLN A 92 8.76 14.31 0.79
C GLN A 92 8.03 13.31 -0.12
N VAL A 93 7.07 12.54 0.42
CA VAL A 93 6.12 11.81 -0.43
C VAL A 93 5.23 12.85 -1.12
N LYS A 94 5.21 12.87 -2.43
CA LYS A 94 4.47 13.83 -3.27
C LYS A 94 3.16 13.28 -3.80
N TYR A 95 3.06 11.96 -3.87
CA TYR A 95 1.82 11.26 -4.17
C TYR A 95 1.74 9.98 -3.34
N LEU A 96 0.59 9.77 -2.69
CA LEU A 96 0.33 8.64 -1.81
C LEU A 96 -1.00 7.97 -2.20
N GLU A 97 -0.97 6.68 -2.50
CA GLU A 97 -2.16 5.86 -2.58
C GLU A 97 -2.36 5.11 -1.26
N VAL A 98 -3.38 5.52 -0.51
CA VAL A 98 -3.76 4.87 0.75
C VAL A 98 -4.76 3.76 0.45
N ARG A 99 -4.48 2.55 0.93
CA ARG A 99 -5.38 1.41 0.79
C ARG A 99 -5.94 0.95 2.12
N PHE A 100 -7.17 0.47 2.12
CA PHE A 100 -7.82 -0.14 3.28
C PHE A 100 -9.07 -0.91 2.84
N ALA A 101 -9.60 -1.77 3.73
CA ALA A 101 -10.83 -2.52 3.51
C ALA A 101 -12.03 -1.83 4.16
N PRO A 102 -12.87 -1.07 3.41
CA PRO A 102 -14.03 -0.38 3.99
C PRO A 102 -14.99 -1.33 4.71
N SER A 103 -15.10 -2.59 4.24
CA SER A 103 -15.96 -3.61 4.85
C SER A 103 -15.62 -3.91 6.32
N PHE A 104 -14.39 -3.64 6.77
CA PHE A 104 -13.99 -3.82 8.16
C PHE A 104 -14.36 -2.66 9.08
N SER A 105 -14.86 -1.55 8.55
CA SER A 105 -15.26 -0.35 9.31
C SER A 105 -16.79 -0.18 9.43
N THR A 106 -17.56 -1.24 9.15
CA THR A 106 -19.04 -1.19 9.15
C THR A 106 -19.69 -1.60 10.47
N GLN A 107 -18.92 -2.00 11.48
CA GLN A 107 -19.43 -2.61 12.72
C GLN A 107 -20.31 -1.66 13.55
N GLN A 108 -20.16 -0.36 13.40
CA GLN A 108 -20.99 0.66 14.06
C GLN A 108 -22.05 1.27 13.12
N GLY A 109 -22.33 0.62 11.99
CA GLY A 109 -23.44 0.97 11.10
C GLY A 109 -23.13 2.03 10.04
N LEU A 110 -21.86 2.41 9.85
CA LEU A 110 -21.45 3.27 8.74
C LEU A 110 -21.63 2.54 7.40
N LYS A 111 -22.09 3.26 6.39
CA LYS A 111 -22.15 2.78 5.01
C LYS A 111 -20.74 2.84 4.37
N ILE A 112 -20.50 2.01 3.38
CA ILE A 112 -19.23 1.98 2.63
C ILE A 112 -18.87 3.35 2.07
N THR A 113 -19.81 4.08 1.48
CA THR A 113 -19.59 5.43 0.96
C THR A 113 -19.20 6.42 2.06
N GLU A 114 -19.88 6.41 3.21
CA GLU A 114 -19.55 7.27 4.34
C GLU A 114 -18.15 7.00 4.92
N ILE A 115 -17.74 5.73 4.93
CA ILE A 115 -16.40 5.31 5.36
C ILE A 115 -15.34 5.88 4.41
N ILE A 116 -15.53 5.71 3.10
CA ILE A 116 -14.60 6.19 2.07
C ILE A 116 -14.54 7.73 2.07
N GLU A 117 -15.69 8.40 2.15
CA GLU A 117 -15.76 9.86 2.23
C GLU A 117 -15.01 10.39 3.46
N SER A 118 -15.15 9.74 4.62
CA SER A 118 -14.44 10.15 5.84
C SER A 118 -12.91 10.04 5.70
N VAL A 119 -12.43 8.97 5.07
CA VAL A 119 -10.99 8.81 4.74
C VAL A 119 -10.57 9.91 3.75
N ASN A 120 -11.36 10.16 2.70
CA ASN A 120 -11.05 11.21 1.72
C ASN A 120 -11.01 12.60 2.35
N GLU A 121 -11.91 12.94 3.27
CA GLU A 121 -11.89 14.20 4.02
C GLU A 121 -10.57 14.39 4.79
N GLY A 122 -10.09 13.33 5.45
CA GLY A 122 -8.80 13.36 6.16
C GLY A 122 -7.62 13.58 5.21
N LEU A 123 -7.59 12.86 4.09
CA LEU A 123 -6.56 13.01 3.06
C LEU A 123 -6.56 14.43 2.46
N LYS A 124 -7.73 14.95 2.11
CA LYS A 124 -7.87 16.31 1.57
C LYS A 124 -7.49 17.38 2.59
N SER A 125 -7.77 17.18 3.89
CA SER A 125 -7.27 18.04 4.96
C SER A 125 -5.74 18.09 5.00
N ALA A 126 -5.06 16.96 4.82
CA ALA A 126 -3.60 16.93 4.75
C ALA A 126 -3.04 17.65 3.50
N GLU A 127 -3.67 17.49 2.34
CA GLU A 127 -3.30 18.18 1.08
C GLU A 127 -3.34 19.71 1.22
N THR A 128 -4.29 20.25 2.01
CA THR A 128 -4.33 21.70 2.28
C THR A 128 -3.18 22.19 3.17
N LYS A 129 -2.57 21.30 3.94
CA LYS A 129 -1.53 21.62 4.94
C LYS A 129 -0.11 21.32 4.44
N ARG A 130 0.03 20.45 3.46
CA ARG A 130 1.33 19.96 2.94
C ARG A 130 1.27 19.74 1.43
N ASP A 131 2.42 19.82 0.81
CA ASP A 131 2.63 19.54 -0.62
C ASP A 131 2.65 18.02 -0.85
N ILE A 132 1.46 17.44 -0.92
CA ILE A 132 1.20 16.02 -1.21
C ILE A 132 -0.14 15.90 -1.94
N HIS A 133 -0.23 14.96 -2.88
CA HIS A 133 -1.48 14.51 -3.46
C HIS A 133 -1.80 13.10 -3.00
N THR A 134 -3.07 12.76 -2.91
CA THR A 134 -3.51 11.47 -2.38
C THR A 134 -4.59 10.83 -3.23
N GLY A 135 -4.66 9.50 -3.16
CA GLY A 135 -5.74 8.69 -3.73
C GLY A 135 -6.08 7.52 -2.82
N ILE A 136 -7.29 6.99 -2.94
CA ILE A 136 -7.77 5.86 -2.15
C ILE A 136 -7.86 4.62 -3.03
N LEU A 137 -7.29 3.51 -2.57
CA LEU A 137 -7.54 2.17 -3.07
C LEU A 137 -8.42 1.41 -2.07
N VAL A 138 -9.56 0.93 -2.52
CA VAL A 138 -10.43 0.10 -1.68
C VAL A 138 -10.04 -1.36 -1.82
N CYS A 139 -9.77 -2.03 -0.69
CA CYS A 139 -9.37 -3.43 -0.68
C CYS A 139 -10.58 -4.35 -0.58
N ALA A 140 -10.78 -5.19 -1.58
CA ALA A 140 -11.49 -6.44 -1.40
C ALA A 140 -10.62 -7.39 -0.57
N MET A 141 -11.25 -8.21 0.26
CA MET A 141 -10.54 -9.09 1.18
C MET A 141 -10.74 -10.55 0.81
N ARG A 142 -9.64 -11.29 0.74
CA ARG A 142 -9.63 -12.71 0.32
C ARG A 142 -10.45 -13.62 1.23
N ASN A 143 -10.58 -13.26 2.51
CA ASN A 143 -11.35 -14.02 3.51
C ASN A 143 -12.82 -13.60 3.61
N LEU A 144 -13.28 -12.63 2.80
CA LEU A 144 -14.69 -12.26 2.70
C LEU A 144 -15.34 -12.93 1.49
N ASP A 145 -16.64 -13.20 1.61
CA ASP A 145 -17.41 -13.77 0.52
C ASP A 145 -17.50 -12.81 -0.68
N ARG A 146 -17.85 -13.39 -1.84
CA ARG A 146 -17.94 -12.67 -3.10
C ARG A 146 -18.96 -11.53 -3.06
N GLU A 147 -20.12 -11.76 -2.45
CA GLU A 147 -21.22 -10.79 -2.42
C GLU A 147 -20.81 -9.54 -1.64
N THR A 148 -20.20 -9.72 -0.47
CA THR A 148 -19.65 -8.66 0.37
C THR A 148 -18.61 -7.83 -0.39
N ASN A 149 -17.62 -8.49 -1.01
CA ASN A 149 -16.60 -7.81 -1.79
C ASN A 149 -17.18 -7.06 -3.00
N LEU A 150 -18.11 -7.68 -3.73
CA LEU A 150 -18.71 -7.06 -4.91
C LEU A 150 -19.61 -5.87 -4.54
N SER A 151 -20.38 -5.98 -3.45
CA SER A 151 -21.20 -4.86 -2.95
C SER A 151 -20.30 -3.67 -2.56
N MET A 152 -19.23 -3.91 -1.81
CA MET A 152 -18.25 -2.88 -1.45
C MET A 152 -17.66 -2.20 -2.69
N LEU A 153 -17.26 -2.96 -3.72
CA LEU A 153 -16.71 -2.37 -4.95
C LEU A 153 -17.76 -1.55 -5.72
N LYS A 154 -19.03 -1.94 -5.72
CA LYS A 154 -20.11 -1.17 -6.35
C LYS A 154 -20.29 0.20 -5.68
N ASP A 155 -20.34 0.22 -4.35
CA ASP A 155 -20.43 1.46 -3.58
C ASP A 155 -19.20 2.35 -3.81
N ALA A 156 -18.00 1.76 -3.77
CA ALA A 156 -16.75 2.48 -4.01
C ALA A 156 -16.63 3.04 -5.44
N ARG A 157 -17.22 2.35 -6.43
CA ARG A 157 -17.21 2.80 -7.84
C ARG A 157 -17.94 4.14 -8.02
N GLU A 158 -18.94 4.42 -7.20
CA GLU A 158 -19.66 5.70 -7.22
C GLU A 158 -18.73 6.88 -6.87
N LEU A 159 -17.66 6.60 -6.12
CA LEU A 159 -16.67 7.60 -5.69
C LEU A 159 -15.39 7.58 -6.54
N LEU A 160 -15.34 6.82 -7.63
CA LEU A 160 -14.19 6.80 -8.53
C LEU A 160 -13.99 8.19 -9.17
N GLY A 161 -12.78 8.76 -9.02
CA GLY A 161 -12.48 10.14 -9.40
C GLY A 161 -12.87 11.19 -8.35
N ALA A 162 -13.62 10.80 -7.30
CA ALA A 162 -13.96 11.65 -6.16
C ALA A 162 -13.22 11.24 -4.87
N GLY A 163 -11.98 10.81 -5.02
CA GLY A 163 -11.10 10.32 -3.94
C GLY A 163 -10.66 8.88 -4.17
N VAL A 164 -11.55 7.99 -4.58
CA VAL A 164 -11.19 6.63 -5.01
C VAL A 164 -10.49 6.69 -6.37
N VAL A 165 -9.33 6.03 -6.47
CA VAL A 165 -8.55 5.93 -7.71
C VAL A 165 -8.48 4.51 -8.26
N GLY A 166 -8.89 3.51 -7.47
CA GLY A 166 -8.91 2.11 -7.89
C GLY A 166 -9.23 1.16 -6.74
N CYS A 167 -9.02 -0.12 -6.99
CA CYS A 167 -9.20 -1.16 -5.97
C CYS A 167 -8.01 -2.12 -5.90
N ASP A 168 -8.03 -2.97 -4.88
CA ASP A 168 -7.02 -3.96 -4.58
C ASP A 168 -7.68 -5.26 -4.07
N LEU A 169 -6.92 -6.35 -4.02
CA LEU A 169 -7.28 -7.59 -3.33
C LEU A 169 -6.18 -7.92 -2.33
N ALA A 170 -6.52 -7.91 -1.05
CA ALA A 170 -5.59 -8.14 0.05
C ALA A 170 -6.01 -9.35 0.92
N GLY A 171 -5.13 -9.77 1.83
CA GLY A 171 -5.32 -10.90 2.73
C GLY A 171 -4.53 -12.15 2.33
N ASP A 172 -4.80 -13.29 2.98
CA ASP A 172 -4.01 -14.52 2.85
C ASP A 172 -4.09 -15.13 1.43
N GLU A 173 -3.10 -14.82 0.61
CA GLU A 173 -2.96 -15.31 -0.75
C GLU A 173 -2.78 -16.84 -0.84
N LYS A 174 -2.22 -17.44 0.21
CA LYS A 174 -1.98 -18.89 0.25
C LYS A 174 -3.26 -19.66 0.51
N ALA A 175 -4.12 -19.14 1.40
CA ALA A 175 -5.41 -19.75 1.70
C ALA A 175 -6.44 -19.51 0.59
N TYR A 176 -6.38 -18.34 -0.08
CA TYR A 176 -7.37 -17.91 -1.08
C TYR A 176 -6.65 -17.40 -2.33
N PRO A 177 -6.35 -18.29 -3.30
CA PRO A 177 -5.60 -17.94 -4.51
C PRO A 177 -6.36 -16.94 -5.39
N THR A 178 -5.63 -16.14 -6.17
CA THR A 178 -6.19 -15.10 -7.04
C THR A 178 -7.23 -15.63 -8.02
N SER A 179 -7.13 -16.90 -8.41
CA SER A 179 -8.08 -17.55 -9.35
C SER A 179 -9.52 -17.61 -8.85
N GLU A 180 -9.76 -17.50 -7.55
CA GLU A 180 -11.11 -17.51 -6.97
C GLU A 180 -11.86 -16.18 -7.14
N PHE A 181 -11.15 -15.11 -7.55
CA PHE A 181 -11.68 -13.75 -7.62
C PHE A 181 -11.93 -13.25 -9.06
N HIS A 182 -12.03 -14.17 -10.04
CA HIS A 182 -12.24 -13.85 -11.45
C HIS A 182 -13.42 -12.89 -11.67
N GLU A 183 -14.60 -13.22 -11.15
CA GLU A 183 -15.81 -12.43 -11.36
C GLU A 183 -15.72 -11.00 -10.78
N LEU A 184 -15.00 -10.84 -9.67
CA LEU A 184 -14.77 -9.55 -9.03
C LEU A 184 -13.97 -8.62 -9.96
N PHE A 185 -12.88 -9.13 -10.54
CA PHE A 185 -12.02 -8.35 -11.43
C PHE A 185 -12.57 -8.22 -12.85
N GLU A 186 -13.36 -9.17 -13.31
CA GLU A 186 -14.15 -9.01 -14.52
C GLU A 186 -15.14 -7.85 -14.37
N TRP A 187 -15.81 -7.75 -13.21
CA TRP A 187 -16.70 -6.64 -12.89
C TRP A 187 -15.92 -5.32 -12.83
N ALA A 188 -14.79 -5.25 -12.10
CA ALA A 188 -13.97 -4.05 -12.00
C ALA A 188 -13.53 -3.56 -13.39
N ARG A 189 -13.05 -4.46 -14.25
CA ARG A 189 -12.66 -4.14 -15.63
C ARG A 189 -13.83 -3.62 -16.47
N LYS A 190 -15.01 -4.26 -16.40
CA LYS A 190 -16.22 -3.84 -17.13
C LYS A 190 -16.72 -2.46 -16.68
N ASN A 191 -16.43 -2.07 -15.45
CA ASN A 191 -16.83 -0.77 -14.89
C ASN A 191 -15.66 0.24 -14.85
N GLU A 192 -14.60 -0.01 -15.61
CA GLU A 192 -13.44 0.87 -15.77
C GLU A 192 -12.79 1.29 -14.44
N MET A 193 -12.84 0.41 -13.43
CA MET A 193 -12.18 0.61 -12.14
C MET A 193 -10.76 0.04 -12.21
N PRO A 194 -9.70 0.87 -12.14
CA PRO A 194 -8.33 0.39 -12.14
C PRO A 194 -8.06 -0.47 -10.91
N PHE A 195 -7.15 -1.46 -11.03
CA PHE A 195 -6.82 -2.28 -9.87
C PHE A 195 -5.36 -2.75 -9.86
N THR A 196 -4.89 -2.96 -8.65
CA THR A 196 -3.70 -3.71 -8.27
C THR A 196 -4.15 -4.98 -7.56
N ILE A 197 -3.28 -5.96 -7.38
CA ILE A 197 -3.58 -7.18 -6.62
C ILE A 197 -2.34 -7.57 -5.83
N HIS A 198 -2.47 -7.76 -4.50
CA HIS A 198 -1.44 -8.46 -3.72
C HIS A 198 -1.25 -9.84 -4.32
N SER A 199 -0.10 -10.09 -4.90
CA SER A 199 0.21 -11.36 -5.56
C SER A 199 1.69 -11.69 -5.50
N GLY A 200 1.98 -12.95 -5.21
CA GLY A 200 3.35 -13.44 -5.13
C GLY A 200 4.09 -12.99 -3.88
N GLU A 201 3.39 -12.63 -2.83
CA GLU A 201 3.97 -12.44 -1.51
C GLU A 201 4.18 -13.80 -0.83
N CYS A 202 3.17 -14.66 -0.84
CA CYS A 202 3.20 -15.97 -0.19
C CYS A 202 3.69 -17.11 -1.10
N GLY A 203 4.41 -16.78 -2.19
CA GLY A 203 5.18 -17.74 -2.96
C GLY A 203 4.55 -18.30 -4.24
N SER A 204 3.51 -17.68 -4.81
CA SER A 204 2.89 -18.16 -6.05
C SER A 204 3.06 -17.21 -7.24
N ALA A 205 3.96 -17.58 -8.18
CA ALA A 205 4.06 -16.91 -9.49
C ALA A 205 2.78 -17.07 -10.34
N LEU A 206 2.01 -18.15 -10.11
CA LEU A 206 0.73 -18.37 -10.79
C LEU A 206 -0.29 -17.27 -10.43
N ASN A 207 -0.36 -16.86 -9.18
CA ASN A 207 -1.25 -15.77 -8.77
C ASN A 207 -0.90 -14.45 -9.48
N ILE A 208 0.38 -14.18 -9.71
CA ILE A 208 0.82 -13.00 -10.48
C ILE A 208 0.36 -13.10 -11.93
N ARG A 209 0.53 -14.26 -12.57
CA ARG A 209 0.05 -14.48 -13.95
C ARG A 209 -1.46 -14.28 -14.05
N THR A 210 -2.21 -14.86 -13.11
CA THR A 210 -3.67 -14.70 -13.02
C THR A 210 -4.08 -13.23 -12.83
N ALA A 211 -3.40 -12.49 -11.96
CA ALA A 211 -3.67 -11.07 -11.76
C ALA A 211 -3.47 -10.26 -13.07
N ILE A 212 -2.39 -10.54 -13.81
CA ILE A 212 -2.12 -9.91 -15.11
C ILE A 212 -3.17 -10.28 -16.16
N GLU A 213 -3.61 -11.54 -16.18
CA GLU A 213 -4.68 -12.01 -17.07
C GLU A 213 -6.01 -11.33 -16.78
N TYR A 214 -6.31 -11.05 -15.53
CA TYR A 214 -7.51 -10.29 -15.14
C TYR A 214 -7.43 -8.81 -15.51
N GLY A 215 -6.24 -8.30 -15.81
CA GLY A 215 -6.01 -6.92 -16.25
C GLY A 215 -5.46 -6.00 -15.17
N ALA A 216 -4.86 -6.57 -14.11
CA ALA A 216 -4.16 -5.76 -13.10
C ALA A 216 -3.09 -4.88 -13.76
N ARG A 217 -3.08 -3.61 -13.40
CA ARG A 217 -2.07 -2.65 -13.88
C ARG A 217 -0.82 -2.66 -13.01
N ARG A 218 -0.93 -3.14 -11.78
CA ARG A 218 0.15 -3.30 -10.82
C ARG A 218 -0.02 -4.61 -10.04
N ILE A 219 1.08 -5.05 -9.46
CA ILE A 219 1.16 -6.22 -8.60
C ILE A 219 1.75 -5.77 -7.26
N GLY A 220 1.01 -6.00 -6.17
CA GLY A 220 1.53 -5.85 -4.82
C GLY A 220 2.58 -6.93 -4.54
N HIS A 221 3.73 -6.54 -3.99
CA HIS A 221 4.90 -7.37 -3.66
C HIS A 221 5.59 -8.04 -4.85
N GLY A 222 4.96 -8.99 -5.53
CA GLY A 222 5.51 -9.64 -6.72
C GLY A 222 6.75 -10.52 -6.51
N ILE A 223 7.11 -10.85 -5.27
CA ILE A 223 8.36 -11.53 -4.90
C ILE A 223 8.52 -12.89 -5.59
N ALA A 224 7.41 -13.62 -5.76
CA ALA A 224 7.43 -14.97 -6.34
C ALA A 224 7.87 -15.01 -7.81
N MET A 225 7.91 -13.87 -8.53
CA MET A 225 8.41 -13.87 -9.91
C MET A 225 9.94 -13.79 -10.02
N LYS A 226 10.65 -13.66 -8.91
CA LYS A 226 12.13 -13.47 -8.90
C LYS A 226 12.93 -14.56 -9.61
N ASP A 227 12.35 -15.74 -9.74
CA ASP A 227 12.98 -16.89 -10.38
C ASP A 227 12.23 -17.34 -11.66
N ASP A 228 11.34 -16.48 -12.20
CA ASP A 228 10.59 -16.68 -13.43
C ASP A 228 10.93 -15.58 -14.47
N PRO A 229 11.98 -15.76 -15.30
CA PRO A 229 12.38 -14.76 -16.29
C PRO A 229 11.31 -14.43 -17.33
N GLU A 230 10.43 -15.39 -17.67
CA GLU A 230 9.34 -15.14 -18.63
C GLU A 230 8.27 -14.25 -18.03
N LEU A 231 7.95 -14.44 -16.75
CA LEU A 231 7.01 -13.58 -16.03
C LEU A 231 7.59 -12.18 -15.82
N MET A 232 8.88 -12.05 -15.46
CA MET A 232 9.56 -10.76 -15.39
C MET A 232 9.52 -10.03 -16.74
N LYS A 233 9.80 -10.75 -17.84
CA LYS A 233 9.71 -10.18 -19.19
C LYS A 233 8.28 -9.73 -19.51
N LEU A 234 7.27 -10.53 -19.17
CA LEU A 234 5.86 -10.18 -19.37
C LEU A 234 5.48 -8.88 -18.63
N CYS A 235 5.92 -8.73 -17.37
CA CYS A 235 5.68 -7.51 -16.59
C CYS A 235 6.37 -6.29 -17.24
N ALA A 236 7.61 -6.44 -17.68
CA ALA A 236 8.36 -5.35 -18.34
C ALA A 236 7.71 -4.94 -19.68
N ASP A 237 7.39 -5.90 -20.55
CA ASP A 237 6.80 -5.66 -21.88
C ASP A 237 5.42 -5.00 -21.76
N LYS A 238 4.59 -5.42 -20.79
CA LYS A 238 3.27 -4.85 -20.54
C LYS A 238 3.28 -3.62 -19.62
N LYS A 239 4.45 -3.22 -19.13
CA LYS A 239 4.63 -2.12 -18.17
C LYS A 239 3.77 -2.29 -16.91
N ILE A 240 3.65 -3.51 -16.42
CA ILE A 240 2.97 -3.81 -15.16
C ILE A 240 3.85 -3.29 -14.01
N GLY A 241 3.31 -2.41 -13.18
CA GLY A 241 4.02 -1.89 -12.02
C GLY A 241 4.16 -2.95 -10.91
N VAL A 242 5.28 -2.94 -10.19
CA VAL A 242 5.48 -3.80 -9.02
C VAL A 242 5.69 -2.93 -7.79
N GLU A 243 4.87 -3.17 -6.77
CA GLU A 243 4.86 -2.43 -5.52
C GLU A 243 5.71 -3.16 -4.48
N LEU A 244 6.99 -2.80 -4.40
CA LEU A 244 7.96 -3.44 -3.51
C LEU A 244 7.81 -2.93 -2.07
N CYS A 245 7.77 -3.86 -1.10
CA CYS A 245 7.63 -3.60 0.34
C CYS A 245 8.73 -4.34 1.12
N PRO A 246 9.99 -3.87 1.09
CA PRO A 246 11.15 -4.63 1.59
C PRO A 246 11.03 -5.10 3.04
N THR A 247 10.64 -4.22 3.96
CA THR A 247 10.54 -4.56 5.38
C THR A 247 9.43 -5.57 5.64
N SER A 248 8.23 -5.33 5.12
CA SER A 248 7.10 -6.24 5.26
C SER A 248 7.42 -7.63 4.71
N ASN A 249 8.04 -7.70 3.52
CA ASN A 249 8.41 -8.99 2.91
C ASN A 249 9.43 -9.79 3.74
N LEU A 250 10.28 -9.14 4.53
CA LEU A 250 11.13 -9.82 5.52
C LEU A 250 10.32 -10.33 6.70
N GLN A 251 9.41 -9.53 7.24
CA GLN A 251 8.59 -9.88 8.41
C GLN A 251 7.58 -10.99 8.09
N THR A 252 6.96 -10.96 6.91
CA THR A 252 6.01 -12.00 6.45
C THR A 252 6.69 -13.27 5.95
N LYS A 253 8.03 -13.30 5.92
CA LYS A 253 8.85 -14.41 5.40
C LYS A 253 8.64 -14.68 3.90
N ALA A 254 8.16 -13.70 3.15
CA ALA A 254 8.15 -13.75 1.69
C ALA A 254 9.56 -13.90 1.11
N ILE A 255 10.56 -13.41 1.86
CA ILE A 255 11.97 -13.56 1.56
C ILE A 255 12.78 -13.81 2.85
N ALA A 256 13.82 -14.63 2.78
CA ALA A 256 14.59 -15.02 3.96
C ALA A 256 15.55 -13.93 4.44
N SER A 257 16.11 -13.15 3.52
CA SER A 257 17.05 -12.07 3.84
C SER A 257 16.99 -10.95 2.80
N ILE A 258 17.37 -9.74 3.20
CA ILE A 258 17.44 -8.60 2.27
C ILE A 258 18.44 -8.85 1.12
N ALA A 259 19.46 -9.66 1.32
CA ALA A 259 20.43 -9.98 0.28
C ALA A 259 19.84 -10.74 -0.92
N GLU A 260 18.70 -11.42 -0.69
CA GLU A 260 17.96 -12.16 -1.74
C GLU A 260 16.81 -11.33 -2.35
N TYR A 261 16.64 -10.09 -1.89
CA TYR A 261 15.53 -9.24 -2.34
C TYR A 261 15.66 -8.94 -3.84
N PRO A 262 14.61 -9.11 -4.65
CA PRO A 262 14.74 -9.14 -6.11
C PRO A 262 14.87 -7.77 -6.78
N PHE A 263 15.11 -6.69 -6.02
CA PHE A 263 15.15 -5.32 -6.55
C PHE A 263 16.07 -5.19 -7.78
N THR A 264 17.31 -5.68 -7.69
CA THR A 264 18.29 -5.55 -8.80
C THR A 264 17.82 -6.34 -10.02
N LYS A 265 17.31 -7.57 -9.84
CA LYS A 265 16.79 -8.40 -10.93
C LYS A 265 15.64 -7.68 -11.67
N PHE A 266 14.69 -7.11 -10.92
CA PHE A 266 13.53 -6.41 -11.50
C PHE A 266 13.93 -5.10 -12.19
N TYR A 267 14.89 -4.37 -11.59
CA TYR A 267 15.42 -3.15 -12.18
C TYR A 267 16.11 -3.40 -13.51
N GLU A 268 16.96 -4.44 -13.59
CA GLU A 268 17.68 -4.86 -14.80
C GLU A 268 16.73 -5.41 -15.86
N ALA A 269 15.68 -6.10 -15.47
CA ALA A 269 14.62 -6.56 -16.37
C ALA A 269 13.76 -5.41 -16.93
N GLY A 270 13.89 -4.18 -16.41
CA GLY A 270 13.13 -3.03 -16.87
C GLY A 270 11.69 -2.98 -16.36
N ILE A 271 11.38 -3.71 -15.30
CA ILE A 271 10.06 -3.70 -14.66
C ILE A 271 9.84 -2.34 -13.99
N PRO A 272 8.72 -1.64 -14.21
CA PRO A 272 8.38 -0.46 -13.44
C PRO A 272 8.17 -0.82 -11.97
N MET A 273 8.78 -0.09 -11.04
CA MET A 273 8.70 -0.39 -9.61
C MET A 273 8.42 0.85 -8.80
N SER A 274 7.73 0.68 -7.68
CA SER A 274 7.67 1.61 -6.55
C SER A 274 8.25 0.96 -5.30
N ILE A 275 8.77 1.78 -4.38
CA ILE A 275 9.29 1.35 -3.08
C ILE A 275 8.33 1.91 -2.03
N ASN A 276 7.76 1.04 -1.21
CA ASN A 276 6.62 1.34 -0.36
C ASN A 276 6.81 0.77 1.04
N THR A 277 6.03 1.27 1.99
CA THR A 277 6.09 0.84 3.39
C THR A 277 5.17 -0.33 3.71
N ASP A 278 4.14 -0.56 2.90
CA ASP A 278 3.04 -1.48 3.21
C ASP A 278 2.27 -1.03 4.46
N ASN A 279 2.88 -1.16 5.63
CA ASN A 279 2.30 -0.84 6.93
C ASN A 279 3.32 -0.08 7.79
N ARG A 280 3.23 1.25 7.84
CA ARG A 280 4.24 2.09 8.49
C ARG A 280 4.44 1.78 9.98
N THR A 281 3.35 1.48 10.70
CA THR A 281 3.40 1.20 12.14
C THR A 281 3.61 -0.30 12.40
N VAL A 282 2.89 -1.16 11.69
CA VAL A 282 3.05 -2.60 11.88
C VAL A 282 4.46 -3.06 11.48
N SER A 283 5.01 -2.52 10.40
CA SER A 283 6.36 -2.84 9.96
C SER A 283 7.46 -1.98 10.61
N ASP A 284 7.10 -1.03 11.47
CA ASP A 284 8.04 -0.07 12.09
C ASP A 284 9.01 0.54 11.07
N THR A 285 8.44 1.12 10.01
CA THR A 285 9.22 1.61 8.88
C THR A 285 8.65 2.93 8.33
N THR A 286 9.47 3.59 7.53
CA THR A 286 9.12 4.79 6.77
C THR A 286 9.57 4.61 5.32
N CYS A 287 9.05 5.41 4.38
CA CYS A 287 9.58 5.40 3.02
C CYS A 287 11.10 5.60 3.00
N THR A 288 11.60 6.50 3.84
CA THR A 288 13.04 6.75 3.97
C THR A 288 13.79 5.48 4.37
N ASP A 289 13.25 4.71 5.32
CA ASP A 289 13.86 3.48 5.80
C ASP A 289 13.89 2.40 4.70
N GLU A 290 12.82 2.28 3.91
CA GLU A 290 12.76 1.32 2.80
C GLU A 290 13.84 1.63 1.74
N TYR A 291 14.01 2.91 1.37
CA TYR A 291 15.09 3.31 0.46
C TYR A 291 16.48 3.06 1.06
N MET A 292 16.65 3.34 2.36
CA MET A 292 17.93 3.09 3.05
C MET A 292 18.24 1.60 3.17
N ARG A 293 17.24 0.76 3.46
CA ARG A 293 17.39 -0.69 3.53
C ARG A 293 17.94 -1.28 2.23
N LEU A 294 17.38 -0.86 1.09
CA LEU A 294 17.88 -1.27 -0.23
C LEU A 294 19.26 -0.68 -0.55
N THR A 295 19.55 0.53 -0.07
CA THR A 295 20.86 1.17 -0.24
C THR A 295 21.95 0.46 0.55
N GLU A 296 21.69 0.14 1.81
CA GLU A 296 22.61 -0.57 2.70
C GLU A 296 22.88 -2.02 2.22
N ALA A 297 21.90 -2.63 1.57
CA ALA A 297 22.05 -3.90 0.86
C ALA A 297 22.82 -3.80 -0.47
N GLY A 298 23.26 -2.60 -0.88
CA GLY A 298 24.00 -2.38 -2.12
C GLY A 298 23.15 -2.41 -3.40
N MET A 299 21.84 -2.48 -3.28
CA MET A 299 20.91 -2.63 -4.42
C MET A 299 20.45 -1.29 -4.98
N PHE A 300 20.19 -0.29 -4.13
CA PHE A 300 19.71 1.02 -4.54
C PHE A 300 20.81 2.08 -4.51
N LYS A 301 20.83 2.93 -5.52
CA LYS A 301 21.82 4.01 -5.67
C LYS A 301 21.11 5.31 -6.00
N GLU A 302 21.70 6.44 -5.60
CA GLU A 302 21.18 7.79 -5.87
C GLU A 302 20.81 8.02 -7.35
N ALA A 303 21.63 7.51 -8.28
CA ALA A 303 21.36 7.60 -9.73
C ALA A 303 20.07 6.88 -10.18
N MET A 304 19.46 6.05 -9.33
CA MET A 304 18.22 5.35 -9.64
C MET A 304 16.98 6.14 -9.20
N CYS A 305 17.13 7.17 -8.35
CA CYS A 305 16.01 7.88 -7.73
C CYS A 305 15.01 8.40 -8.75
N GLN A 306 15.48 9.11 -9.77
CA GLN A 306 14.60 9.67 -10.80
C GLN A 306 13.84 8.57 -11.55
N LYS A 307 14.51 7.50 -11.94
CA LYS A 307 13.89 6.41 -12.69
C LYS A 307 12.80 5.73 -11.86
N ILE A 308 13.04 5.48 -10.57
CA ILE A 308 12.03 4.90 -9.67
C ILE A 308 10.87 5.86 -9.46
N TYR A 309 11.14 7.14 -9.21
CA TYR A 309 10.10 8.16 -9.08
C TYR A 309 9.20 8.22 -10.31
N MET A 310 9.80 8.29 -11.51
CA MET A 310 9.04 8.35 -12.77
C MET A 310 8.28 7.04 -13.05
N ALA A 311 8.85 5.88 -12.73
CA ALA A 311 8.18 4.59 -12.87
C ALA A 311 6.97 4.48 -11.94
N SER A 312 7.13 4.89 -10.68
CA SER A 312 6.04 4.94 -9.69
C SER A 312 4.91 5.88 -10.16
N LEU A 313 5.26 7.08 -10.64
CA LEU A 313 4.28 8.03 -11.15
C LEU A 313 3.53 7.50 -12.38
N ALA A 314 4.25 6.90 -13.31
CA ALA A 314 3.66 6.36 -14.55
C ALA A 314 2.66 5.23 -14.26
N THR A 315 2.91 4.43 -13.23
CA THR A 315 2.05 3.29 -12.85
C THR A 315 1.01 3.64 -11.78
N SER A 316 1.05 4.85 -11.21
CA SER A 316 0.01 5.31 -10.27
C SER A 316 -1.37 5.40 -10.94
N PHE A 317 -2.41 5.36 -10.14
CA PHE A 317 -3.79 5.55 -10.61
C PHE A 317 -4.25 7.02 -10.52
N ALA A 318 -3.32 7.93 -10.24
CA ALA A 318 -3.59 9.37 -10.29
C ALA A 318 -4.10 9.82 -11.65
N ASP A 319 -4.95 10.83 -11.67
CA ASP A 319 -5.37 11.52 -12.89
C ASP A 319 -4.17 12.21 -13.56
N ASP A 320 -4.28 12.45 -14.87
CA ASP A 320 -3.19 13.03 -15.66
C ASP A 320 -2.79 14.43 -15.17
N SER A 321 -3.74 15.23 -14.67
CA SER A 321 -3.47 16.55 -14.08
C SER A 321 -2.59 16.43 -12.82
N VAL A 322 -2.94 15.50 -11.92
CA VAL A 322 -2.15 15.21 -10.72
C VAL A 322 -0.78 14.68 -11.09
N LYS A 323 -0.70 13.78 -12.11
CA LYS A 323 0.59 13.28 -12.59
C LYS A 323 1.49 14.39 -13.11
N GLN A 324 0.95 15.38 -13.84
CA GLN A 324 1.72 16.52 -14.34
C GLN A 324 2.23 17.40 -13.18
N GLU A 325 1.41 17.67 -12.18
CA GLU A 325 1.82 18.42 -11.01
C GLU A 325 2.91 17.69 -10.21
N VAL A 326 2.70 16.41 -9.93
CA VAL A 326 3.67 15.58 -9.20
C VAL A 326 4.98 15.43 -9.99
N PHE A 327 4.91 15.28 -11.33
CA PHE A 327 6.10 15.26 -12.19
C PHE A 327 6.96 16.52 -12.00
N SER A 328 6.33 17.70 -11.91
CA SER A 328 7.03 18.97 -11.72
C SER A 328 7.75 19.11 -10.37
N ARG A 329 7.44 18.25 -9.38
CA ARG A 329 8.10 18.23 -8.07
C ARG A 329 9.48 17.56 -8.11
N TRP A 330 9.80 16.82 -9.16
CA TRP A 330 11.16 16.33 -9.34
C TRP A 330 12.08 17.49 -9.72
N PRO A 331 13.14 17.77 -8.95
CA PRO A 331 14.07 18.87 -9.30
C PRO A 331 14.73 18.55 -10.64
N LEU A 332 14.54 19.44 -11.61
CA LEU A 332 15.31 19.42 -12.85
C LEU A 332 16.76 19.80 -12.48
N MET A 333 17.68 18.86 -12.54
CA MET A 333 19.12 19.13 -12.42
C MET A 333 19.65 19.67 -13.74
#